data_b4e3dc20646516d22008442750482864
#
_entry.id   b4e3dc20646516d22008442750482864
#
_cell.length_a   1.000
_cell.length_b   1.000
_cell.length_c   1.000
_cell.angle_alpha   90.00
_cell.angle_beta   90.00
_cell.angle_gamma   90.00
#
_symmetry.space_group_name_H-M   'P 1'
#
loop_
_entity.id
_entity.type
_entity.pdbx_description
1 polymer ?
#
loop_
_entity_poly.entity_id
_entity_poly.type
_entity_poly.pdbx_seq_one_letter_code
_entity_poly.pdbx_strand_id
1 'polypeptide(L)'
;MVRVKDRLWIFAVEQACDDTYYNIPITRVTPVEGAYYLGVERLAMIVSREGPYPPLEPYLRIMRPLKEVVWSIVDSGGVTGWAQGKELDMLCDLACRFPNITGIFMDD
;
A
#
# COMPACT_ATOMS: atom_id res chain seq x y z
N MET A 1 15.50 16.77 -16.51
CA MET A 1 16.42 16.06 -15.57
C MET A 1 15.60 15.25 -14.56
N VAL A 2 15.92 14.00 -14.41
CA VAL A 2 15.26 13.13 -13.41
C VAL A 2 15.90 13.41 -12.04
N ARG A 3 15.09 13.80 -11.08
CA ARG A 3 15.54 14.03 -9.71
C ARG A 3 15.50 12.73 -8.92
N VAL A 4 16.28 12.64 -7.84
CA VAL A 4 16.28 11.45 -6.98
C VAL A 4 14.87 11.13 -6.50
N LYS A 5 14.11 12.13 -6.09
CA LYS A 5 12.73 11.93 -5.62
C LYS A 5 11.80 11.31 -6.66
N ASP A 6 12.11 11.48 -7.94
CA ASP A 6 11.30 10.91 -9.02
C ASP A 6 11.50 9.39 -9.16
N ARG A 7 12.47 8.84 -8.43
CA ARG A 7 12.78 7.41 -8.41
C ARG A 7 12.49 6.76 -7.06
N LEU A 8 12.10 7.54 -6.08
CA LEU A 8 11.83 7.03 -4.75
C LEU A 8 10.44 6.41 -4.66
N TRP A 9 10.36 5.41 -3.82
CA TRP A 9 9.12 4.76 -3.42
C TRP A 9 8.92 4.96 -1.94
N ILE A 10 7.68 5.14 -1.53
CA ILE A 10 7.30 5.03 -0.13
C ILE A 10 6.84 3.60 0.13
N PHE A 11 7.39 3.00 1.15
CA PHE A 11 7.01 1.69 1.64
C PHE A 11 6.17 1.91 2.90
N ALA A 12 4.89 1.62 2.85
CA ALA A 12 3.98 2.00 3.90
C ALA A 12 2.97 0.91 4.24
N VAL A 13 2.60 0.86 5.50
CA VAL A 13 1.49 0.05 5.99
C VAL A 13 0.34 0.96 6.38
N GLU A 14 -0.86 0.43 6.36
CA GLU A 14 -2.00 1.10 6.97
C GLU A 14 -1.79 1.10 8.48
N GLN A 15 -1.82 2.28 9.06
CA GLN A 15 -1.59 2.41 10.50
C GLN A 15 -2.90 2.78 11.18
N ALA A 16 -3.52 1.80 11.80
CA ALA A 16 -4.81 1.98 12.45
C ALA A 16 -4.68 2.36 13.91
N CYS A 17 -3.65 1.88 14.57
CA CYS A 17 -3.49 2.10 15.99
C CYS A 17 -2.04 1.89 16.42
N ASP A 18 -1.83 1.88 17.70
CA ASP A 18 -0.54 1.77 18.36
C ASP A 18 0.24 0.53 17.93
N ASP A 19 1.38 0.72 17.33
CA ASP A 19 2.29 -0.37 17.00
C ASP A 19 3.36 -0.49 18.08
N THR A 20 3.03 -1.26 19.11
CA THR A 20 3.93 -1.47 20.25
C THR A 20 5.13 -2.35 19.89
N TYR A 21 5.02 -3.15 18.86
CA TYR A 21 6.10 -4.05 18.44
C TYR A 21 7.30 -3.28 17.91
N TYR A 22 7.04 -2.29 17.07
CA TYR A 22 8.09 -1.44 16.50
C TYR A 22 8.26 -0.12 17.25
N ASN A 23 7.53 0.08 18.33
CA ASN A 23 7.55 1.31 19.10
C ASN A 23 7.25 2.55 18.22
N ILE A 24 6.32 2.39 17.30
CA ILE A 24 5.90 3.45 16.40
C ILE A 24 4.69 4.15 17.03
N PRO A 25 4.75 5.47 17.22
CA PRO A 25 3.62 6.18 17.79
C PRO A 25 2.43 6.20 16.83
N ILE A 26 1.25 6.34 17.40
CA ILE A 26 0.02 6.49 16.63
C ILE A 26 0.15 7.68 15.69
N THR A 27 -0.22 7.47 14.43
CA THR A 27 -0.32 8.55 13.45
C THR A 27 -1.69 8.51 12.79
N ARG A 28 -2.14 9.66 12.34
CA ARG A 28 -3.34 9.79 11.52
C ARG A 28 -3.02 10.06 10.06
N VAL A 29 -1.73 10.05 9.73
CA VAL A 29 -1.28 10.29 8.37
C VAL A 29 -1.44 9.00 7.56
N THR A 30 -2.23 9.06 6.50
CA THR A 30 -2.37 7.94 5.59
C THR A 30 -1.12 7.81 4.71
N PRO A 31 -0.87 6.65 4.11
CA PRO A 31 0.24 6.48 3.17
C PRO A 31 0.23 7.49 2.02
N VAL A 32 -0.95 7.83 1.50
CA VAL A 32 -1.09 8.81 0.42
C VAL A 32 -0.72 10.21 0.89
N GLU A 33 -1.18 10.61 2.07
CA GLU A 33 -0.81 11.90 2.64
C GLU A 33 0.69 11.99 2.89
N GLY A 34 1.30 10.91 3.37
CA GLY A 34 2.75 10.83 3.54
C GLY A 34 3.50 10.99 2.22
N ALA A 35 3.00 10.35 1.17
CA ALA A 35 3.56 10.49 -0.17
C ALA A 35 3.50 11.95 -0.66
N TYR A 36 2.37 12.60 -0.49
CA TYR A 36 2.22 14.02 -0.82
C TYR A 36 3.18 14.90 -0.04
N TYR A 37 3.27 14.67 1.25
CA TYR A 37 4.16 15.44 2.11
C TYR A 37 5.62 15.34 1.66
N LEU A 38 6.05 14.17 1.27
CA LEU A 38 7.42 13.92 0.83
C LEU A 38 7.65 14.25 -0.66
N GLY A 39 6.60 14.52 -1.41
CA GLY A 39 6.70 14.76 -2.85
C GLY A 39 7.08 13.52 -3.64
N VAL A 40 6.73 12.35 -3.15
CA VAL A 40 7.00 11.06 -3.81
C VAL A 40 5.69 10.56 -4.44
N GLU A 41 5.78 10.08 -5.66
CA GLU A 41 4.60 9.70 -6.45
C GLU A 41 4.43 8.18 -6.59
N ARG A 42 5.28 7.40 -5.92
CA ARG A 42 5.25 5.93 -5.99
C ARG A 42 5.12 5.34 -4.61
N LEU A 43 4.22 4.39 -4.48
CA LEU A 43 3.87 3.78 -3.20
C LEU A 43 3.93 2.26 -3.30
N ALA A 44 4.64 1.64 -2.38
CA ALA A 44 4.55 0.21 -2.12
C ALA A 44 3.66 0.02 -0.88
N MET A 45 2.45 -0.48 -1.10
CA MET A 45 1.47 -0.68 -0.03
C MET A 45 1.62 -2.06 0.57
N ILE A 46 1.91 -2.09 1.85
CA ILE A 46 2.09 -3.34 2.59
C ILE A 46 0.79 -3.69 3.31
N VAL A 47 0.36 -4.91 3.13
CA VAL A 47 -0.77 -5.45 3.90
C VAL A 47 -0.23 -5.99 5.23
N SER A 48 -0.87 -5.60 6.30
CA SER A 48 -0.53 -6.05 7.64
C SER A 48 -1.80 -6.51 8.37
N ARG A 49 -1.66 -6.88 9.62
CA ARG A 49 -2.81 -7.23 10.46
C ARG A 49 -3.81 -6.09 10.60
N GLU A 50 -3.31 -4.86 10.47
CA GLU A 50 -4.13 -3.65 10.59
C GLU A 50 -4.78 -3.26 9.26
N GLY A 51 -4.58 -4.03 8.25
CA GLY A 51 -5.18 -3.78 6.92
C GLY A 51 -4.13 -3.40 5.88
N PRO A 52 -4.58 -2.86 4.76
CA PRO A 52 -5.99 -2.60 4.42
C PRO A 52 -6.80 -3.86 4.16
N TYR A 53 -8.06 -3.82 4.51
CA TYR A 53 -9.01 -4.92 4.31
C TYR A 53 -9.99 -4.61 3.16
N PRO A 54 -10.52 -5.63 2.50
CA PRO A 54 -11.56 -5.41 1.49
C PRO A 54 -12.81 -4.74 2.09
N PRO A 55 -13.48 -3.91 1.29
CA PRO A 55 -13.21 -3.63 -0.12
C PRO A 55 -11.99 -2.71 -0.27
N LEU A 56 -11.14 -2.99 -1.25
CA LEU A 56 -9.92 -2.21 -1.48
C LEU A 56 -10.16 -0.96 -2.32
N GLU A 57 -11.28 -0.89 -3.01
CA GLU A 57 -11.57 0.21 -3.92
C GLU A 57 -11.48 1.60 -3.27
N PRO A 58 -11.98 1.83 -2.04
CA PRO A 58 -11.85 3.14 -1.41
C PRO A 58 -10.39 3.58 -1.23
N TYR A 59 -9.50 2.65 -0.90
CA TYR A 59 -8.07 2.95 -0.76
C TYR A 59 -7.46 3.32 -2.12
N LEU A 60 -7.81 2.58 -3.16
CA LEU A 60 -7.28 2.81 -4.49
C LEU A 60 -7.78 4.12 -5.09
N ARG A 61 -9.00 4.54 -4.78
CA ARG A 61 -9.51 5.85 -5.20
C ARG A 61 -8.68 6.99 -4.66
N ILE A 62 -8.28 6.91 -3.40
CA ILE A 62 -7.44 7.92 -2.77
C ILE A 62 -6.05 7.92 -3.39
N MET A 63 -5.58 6.76 -3.86
CA MET A 63 -4.26 6.59 -4.46
C MET A 63 -4.17 7.00 -5.93
N ARG A 64 -5.29 7.37 -6.57
CA ARG A 64 -5.30 7.73 -8.00
C ARG A 64 -4.29 8.79 -8.41
N PRO A 65 -3.99 9.82 -7.59
CA PRO A 65 -3.00 10.81 -7.97
C PRO A 65 -1.56 10.29 -8.00
N LEU A 66 -1.31 9.13 -7.39
CA LEU A 66 0.01 8.52 -7.41
C LEU A 66 0.30 7.92 -8.78
N LYS A 67 1.55 7.99 -9.18
CA LYS A 67 2.01 7.54 -10.49
C LYS A 67 2.02 6.01 -10.59
N GLU A 68 2.51 5.36 -9.53
CA GLU A 68 2.59 3.91 -9.46
C GLU A 68 2.28 3.44 -8.04
N VAL A 69 1.54 2.37 -7.97
CA VAL A 69 1.25 1.67 -6.72
C VAL A 69 1.55 0.20 -6.94
N VAL A 70 2.36 -0.38 -6.07
CA VAL A 70 2.51 -1.83 -5.98
C VAL A 70 1.90 -2.31 -4.67
N TRP A 71 1.33 -3.48 -4.67
CA TRP A 71 0.54 -3.97 -3.55
C TRP A 71 1.08 -5.33 -3.09
N SER A 72 1.21 -5.51 -1.79
CA SER A 72 1.61 -6.80 -1.26
C SER A 72 0.41 -7.77 -1.26
N ILE A 73 0.67 -9.01 -1.67
CA ILE A 73 -0.37 -10.05 -1.74
C ILE A 73 -0.34 -10.99 -0.54
N VAL A 74 0.71 -10.89 0.26
CA VAL A 74 0.83 -11.64 1.52
C VAL A 74 1.18 -10.62 2.58
N ASP A 75 0.59 -10.75 3.75
CA ASP A 75 0.91 -9.82 4.82
C ASP A 75 2.28 -10.11 5.41
N SER A 76 2.82 -9.09 6.04
CA SER A 76 4.08 -9.18 6.76
C SER A 76 3.96 -10.21 7.89
N GLY A 77 4.87 -11.17 7.91
CA GLY A 77 4.85 -12.26 8.87
C GLY A 77 4.14 -13.52 8.40
N GLY A 78 3.75 -13.57 7.12
CA GLY A 78 3.19 -14.77 6.51
C GLY A 78 1.80 -15.16 7.01
N VAL A 79 1.13 -14.28 7.72
CA VAL A 79 -0.26 -14.50 8.12
C VAL A 79 -1.10 -14.16 6.90
N THR A 80 -1.66 -15.20 6.31
CA THR A 80 -2.54 -15.00 5.16
C THR A 80 -3.66 -14.06 5.53
N GLY A 81 -3.72 -12.98 4.79
CA GLY A 81 -4.73 -12.01 5.00
C GLY A 81 -6.13 -12.55 4.70
N TRP A 82 -6.98 -11.68 4.61
CA TRP A 82 -8.41 -11.75 4.45
C TRP A 82 -8.92 -12.48 3.21
N ALA A 83 -8.09 -12.69 2.20
CA ALA A 83 -8.58 -13.20 0.92
C ALA A 83 -8.24 -14.67 0.66
N GLN A 84 -7.51 -15.32 1.56
CA GLN A 84 -7.23 -16.75 1.50
C GLN A 84 -6.66 -17.21 0.15
N GLY A 85 -5.67 -16.49 -0.36
CA GLY A 85 -5.03 -16.79 -1.64
C GLY A 85 -5.70 -16.17 -2.87
N LYS A 86 -6.74 -15.36 -2.67
CA LYS A 86 -7.46 -14.69 -3.77
C LYS A 86 -6.96 -13.26 -4.01
N GLU A 87 -5.96 -12.84 -3.28
CA GLU A 87 -5.42 -11.48 -3.34
C GLU A 87 -4.97 -11.11 -4.74
N LEU A 88 -4.30 -12.04 -5.41
CA LEU A 88 -3.80 -11.82 -6.76
C LEU A 88 -4.94 -11.56 -7.75
N ASP A 89 -5.96 -12.42 -7.73
CA ASP A 89 -7.10 -12.27 -8.64
C ASP A 89 -7.83 -10.95 -8.38
N MET A 90 -8.02 -10.61 -7.13
CA MET A 90 -8.68 -9.37 -6.73
C MET A 90 -7.90 -8.15 -7.22
N LEU A 91 -6.58 -8.14 -7.06
CA LEU A 91 -5.75 -7.03 -7.51
C LEU A 91 -5.68 -6.95 -9.04
N CYS A 92 -5.67 -8.07 -9.73
CA CYS A 92 -5.74 -8.07 -11.19
C CYS A 92 -7.03 -7.43 -11.69
N ASP A 93 -8.16 -7.74 -11.07
CA ASP A 93 -9.44 -7.12 -11.41
C ASP A 93 -9.41 -5.61 -11.14
N LEU A 94 -8.86 -5.21 -10.00
CA LEU A 94 -8.77 -3.81 -9.64
C LEU A 94 -7.81 -3.04 -10.54
N ALA A 95 -6.73 -3.66 -11.00
CA ALA A 95 -5.77 -3.03 -11.90
C ALA A 95 -6.40 -2.63 -13.24
N CYS A 96 -7.46 -3.32 -13.67
CA CYS A 96 -8.21 -2.92 -14.87
C CYS A 96 -8.89 -1.57 -14.71
N ARG A 97 -9.29 -1.23 -13.49
CA ARG A 97 -9.98 0.03 -13.17
C ARG A 97 -9.06 1.11 -12.62
N PHE A 98 -7.93 0.70 -12.07
CA PHE A 98 -6.94 1.59 -11.46
C PHE A 98 -5.58 1.33 -12.12
N PRO A 99 -5.32 1.94 -13.28
CA PRO A 99 -4.13 1.63 -14.09
C PRO A 99 -2.81 2.02 -13.44
N ASN A 100 -2.83 2.79 -12.36
CA ASN A 100 -1.62 3.08 -11.60
C ASN A 100 -1.18 1.92 -10.70
N ILE A 101 -1.97 0.85 -10.58
CA ILE A 101 -1.51 -0.40 -9.99
C ILE A 101 -0.60 -1.06 -11.03
N THR A 102 0.69 -1.03 -10.83
CA THR A 102 1.70 -1.48 -11.80
C THR A 102 2.40 -2.76 -11.40
N GLY A 103 2.17 -3.23 -10.17
CA GLY A 103 2.81 -4.46 -9.73
C GLY A 103 2.31 -4.94 -8.39
N ILE A 104 2.76 -6.13 -8.08
CA ILE A 104 2.52 -6.79 -6.80
C ILE A 104 3.85 -7.30 -6.27
N PHE A 105 3.91 -7.56 -4.98
CA PHE A 105 5.07 -8.20 -4.38
C PHE A 105 4.63 -9.06 -3.19
N MET A 106 5.51 -9.94 -2.78
CA MET A 106 5.34 -10.78 -1.60
C MET A 106 6.27 -10.27 -0.51
N ASP A 107 5.71 -10.02 0.66
CA ASP A 107 6.46 -9.64 1.84
C ASP A 107 6.51 -10.86 2.79
N ASP A 108 7.61 -11.05 3.48
CA ASP A 108 7.80 -12.21 4.38
C ASP A 108 7.59 -11.87 5.85
#